data_8f56a74059570023331ba148447b1e67
#
_entry.id   8f56a74059570023331ba148447b1e67
#
_cell.length_a   1.000
_cell.length_b   1.000
_cell.length_c   1.000
_cell.angle_alpha   90.00
_cell.angle_beta   90.00
_cell.angle_gamma   90.00
#
_symmetry.space_group_name_H-M   'P 1'
#
loop_
_entity.id
_entity.type
_entity.pdbx_description
1 polymer ?
#
loop_
_entity_poly.entity_id
_entity_poly.type
_entity_poly.pdbx_seq_one_letter_code
_entity_poly.pdbx_strand_id
1 'polypeptide(L)'
;NDYLLISQAPAFALLERLDQIDPAFLIALCRKAAGYEAIPGASDITADLATRDLHPILSTDPRRAARIALPTDGSRPDMPAFSDRAFDGWMQAQRPANLPQDLPFLGFGLYGEKRSVYTAAQFADAASEERRTRHLGIDIFAPAGTAIHAPLDGVVESVTYNADPLDYGHTLILRHATAQGRPFFTLYGHLGGSLPGLCTPGQAIKAGDLIAHLGDWHENGGWAPHLHLQVVTSLLTQAGNFFGVGHDSLWDTWADISPDANLLLRLEPESFRLDPEPPEALLALRQKVIGPSLSVSYREKLKIVRGRGAWLIDHTGRRYLDTVNNITHVGHCHPHVVAAIARQ
;
A
#
# COMPACT_ATOMS: atom_id res chain seq x y z
N ASN A 1 23.26 0.07 -5.92
CA ASN A 1 24.75 0.03 -6.06
C ASN A 1 25.48 -0.40 -4.78
N ASP A 2 24.76 -0.90 -3.79
CA ASP A 2 25.35 -1.40 -2.54
C ASP A 2 26.23 -2.64 -2.73
N TYR A 3 26.01 -3.39 -3.81
CA TYR A 3 26.88 -4.49 -4.20
C TYR A 3 28.33 -4.05 -4.51
N LEU A 4 28.54 -2.84 -5.01
CA LEU A 4 29.89 -2.30 -5.23
C LEU A 4 30.58 -1.86 -3.93
N LEU A 5 29.80 -1.38 -2.95
CA LEU A 5 30.31 -1.07 -1.61
C LEU A 5 30.68 -2.35 -0.84
N ILE A 6 29.90 -3.42 -1.01
CA ILE A 6 30.23 -4.74 -0.46
C ILE A 6 31.56 -5.27 -1.00
N SER A 7 31.87 -5.09 -2.28
CA SER A 7 33.13 -5.55 -2.88
C SER A 7 34.39 -4.80 -2.38
N GLN A 8 34.19 -3.62 -1.77
CA GLN A 8 35.30 -2.80 -1.23
C GLN A 8 35.39 -2.86 0.30
N ALA A 9 34.40 -3.43 0.99
CA ALA A 9 34.47 -3.60 2.45
C ALA A 9 35.46 -4.70 2.83
N PRO A 10 36.19 -4.56 3.94
CA PRO A 10 36.93 -5.67 4.52
C PRO A 10 36.01 -6.89 4.65
N ALA A 11 36.51 -8.08 4.31
CA ALA A 11 35.73 -9.32 4.31
C ALA A 11 34.98 -9.56 5.66
N PHE A 12 35.60 -9.13 6.76
CA PHE A 12 35.01 -9.23 8.10
C PHE A 12 33.78 -8.34 8.26
N ALA A 13 33.84 -7.07 7.85
CA ALA A 13 32.69 -6.17 7.92
C ALA A 13 31.55 -6.60 6.97
N LEU A 14 31.88 -7.27 5.87
CA LEU A 14 30.91 -7.89 5.00
C LEU A 14 30.18 -9.04 5.67
N LEU A 15 30.90 -9.94 6.35
CA LEU A 15 30.30 -11.05 7.07
C LEU A 15 29.38 -10.56 8.19
N GLU A 16 29.81 -9.55 8.97
CA GLU A 16 28.98 -8.94 10.02
C GLU A 16 27.67 -8.36 9.46
N ARG A 17 27.71 -7.75 8.28
CA ARG A 17 26.50 -7.23 7.62
C ARG A 17 25.60 -8.35 7.09
N LEU A 18 26.15 -9.41 6.52
CA LEU A 18 25.39 -10.56 6.05
C LEU A 18 24.69 -11.29 7.20
N ASP A 19 25.32 -11.37 8.37
CA ASP A 19 24.74 -11.99 9.58
C ASP A 19 23.51 -11.22 10.11
N GLN A 20 23.34 -9.96 9.72
CA GLN A 20 22.19 -9.11 10.10
C GLN A 20 21.01 -9.24 9.16
N ILE A 21 21.19 -9.86 7.99
CA ILE A 21 20.14 -10.07 7.01
C ILE A 21 19.39 -11.37 7.37
N ASP A 22 18.05 -11.32 7.33
CA ASP A 22 17.24 -12.53 7.39
C ASP A 22 17.72 -13.53 6.32
N PRO A 23 18.18 -14.74 6.71
CA PRO A 23 18.78 -15.69 5.76
C PRO A 23 17.79 -16.13 4.67
N ALA A 24 16.50 -16.19 4.95
CA ALA A 24 15.50 -16.51 3.93
C ALA A 24 15.32 -15.33 2.95
N PHE A 25 15.42 -14.08 3.42
CA PHE A 25 15.43 -12.90 2.56
C PHE A 25 16.68 -12.85 1.68
N LEU A 26 17.84 -13.17 2.22
CA LEU A 26 19.07 -13.26 1.43
C LEU A 26 18.97 -14.31 0.32
N ILE A 27 18.38 -15.48 0.61
CA ILE A 27 18.12 -16.51 -0.41
C ILE A 27 17.16 -15.96 -1.48
N ALA A 28 16.09 -15.26 -1.08
CA ALA A 28 15.13 -14.65 -2.00
C ALA A 28 15.82 -13.63 -2.94
N LEU A 29 16.70 -12.79 -2.40
CA LEU A 29 17.50 -11.84 -3.19
C LEU A 29 18.42 -12.55 -4.20
N CYS A 30 19.15 -13.59 -3.76
CA CYS A 30 20.04 -14.36 -4.64
C CYS A 30 19.24 -15.04 -5.78
N ARG A 31 18.07 -15.59 -5.48
CA ARG A 31 17.18 -16.20 -6.48
C ARG A 31 16.73 -15.17 -7.51
N LYS A 32 16.25 -14.00 -7.04
CA LYS A 32 15.81 -12.91 -7.92
C LYS A 32 16.93 -12.40 -8.81
N ALA A 33 18.11 -12.20 -8.26
CA ALA A 33 19.30 -11.80 -9.00
C ALA A 33 19.72 -12.84 -10.07
N ALA A 34 19.43 -14.12 -9.83
CA ALA A 34 19.66 -15.21 -10.79
C ALA A 34 18.53 -15.37 -11.83
N GLY A 35 17.53 -14.50 -11.84
CA GLY A 35 16.41 -14.51 -12.79
C GLY A 35 15.27 -15.47 -12.41
N TYR A 36 15.24 -15.97 -11.17
CA TYR A 36 14.15 -16.79 -10.65
C TYR A 36 13.16 -15.94 -9.83
N GLU A 37 11.98 -16.51 -9.53
CA GLU A 37 11.11 -15.95 -8.48
C GLU A 37 11.86 -15.88 -7.16
N ALA A 38 11.69 -14.79 -6.42
CA ALA A 38 12.30 -14.65 -5.08
C ALA A 38 11.81 -15.78 -4.15
N ILE A 39 10.51 -16.03 -4.15
CA ILE A 39 9.87 -17.15 -3.45
C ILE A 39 9.37 -18.16 -4.49
N PRO A 40 9.83 -19.43 -4.42
CA PRO A 40 9.39 -20.44 -5.37
C PRO A 40 7.88 -20.61 -5.40
N GLY A 41 7.25 -20.38 -6.56
CA GLY A 41 5.82 -20.49 -6.77
C GLY A 41 5.00 -19.30 -6.28
N ALA A 42 5.60 -18.11 -6.14
CA ALA A 42 4.87 -16.87 -5.89
C ALA A 42 3.85 -16.59 -7.00
N SER A 43 4.20 -16.84 -8.26
CA SER A 43 3.26 -16.72 -9.38
C SER A 43 2.11 -17.70 -9.33
N ASP A 44 2.31 -18.93 -8.82
CA ASP A 44 1.22 -19.91 -8.63
C ASP A 44 0.20 -19.40 -7.61
N ILE A 45 0.67 -18.75 -6.52
CA ILE A 45 -0.19 -18.17 -5.48
C ILE A 45 -1.03 -17.03 -6.08
N THR A 46 -0.42 -16.14 -6.84
CA THR A 46 -1.14 -15.01 -7.46
C THR A 46 -2.15 -15.49 -8.51
N ALA A 47 -1.80 -16.48 -9.32
CA ALA A 47 -2.69 -17.09 -10.30
C ALA A 47 -3.88 -17.79 -9.63
N ASP A 48 -3.65 -18.53 -8.54
CA ASP A 48 -4.69 -19.18 -7.76
C ASP A 48 -5.64 -18.14 -7.14
N LEU A 49 -5.11 -17.09 -6.49
CA LEU A 49 -5.91 -16.02 -5.90
C LEU A 49 -6.74 -15.26 -6.94
N ALA A 50 -6.23 -15.08 -8.15
CA ALA A 50 -6.94 -14.37 -9.22
C ALA A 50 -8.24 -15.06 -9.65
N THR A 51 -8.36 -16.37 -9.45
CA THR A 51 -9.50 -17.19 -9.91
C THR A 51 -10.42 -17.69 -8.81
N ARG A 52 -10.01 -17.63 -7.53
CA ARG A 52 -10.79 -18.12 -6.38
C ARG A 52 -12.03 -17.27 -6.10
N ASP A 53 -13.07 -17.91 -5.59
CA ASP A 53 -14.14 -17.21 -4.93
C ASP A 53 -13.65 -16.66 -3.58
N LEU A 54 -13.93 -15.38 -3.32
CA LEU A 54 -13.50 -14.67 -2.13
C LEU A 54 -14.70 -14.08 -1.39
N HIS A 55 -14.76 -14.30 -0.09
CA HIS A 55 -15.70 -13.56 0.76
C HIS A 55 -15.23 -12.10 0.93
N PRO A 56 -16.12 -11.10 0.95
CA PRO A 56 -15.76 -9.71 1.28
C PRO A 56 -15.07 -9.62 2.64
N ILE A 57 -13.94 -8.89 2.68
CA ILE A 57 -13.11 -8.77 3.89
C ILE A 57 -13.75 -7.83 4.92
N LEU A 58 -14.35 -6.72 4.46
CA LEU A 58 -15.05 -5.80 5.35
C LEU A 58 -16.56 -6.08 5.33
N SER A 59 -17.22 -5.81 6.43
CA SER A 59 -18.70 -5.84 6.52
C SER A 59 -19.38 -4.97 5.45
N THR A 60 -18.71 -3.89 5.07
CA THR A 60 -19.01 -3.11 3.86
C THR A 60 -18.14 -3.58 2.72
N ASP A 61 -18.75 -4.20 1.71
CA ASP A 61 -18.02 -4.60 0.50
C ASP A 61 -17.37 -3.37 -0.18
N PRO A 62 -16.04 -3.29 -0.25
CA PRO A 62 -15.35 -2.14 -0.85
C PRO A 62 -15.74 -1.89 -2.31
N ARG A 63 -16.20 -2.93 -3.02
CA ARG A 63 -16.67 -2.81 -4.41
C ARG A 63 -17.96 -2.00 -4.54
N ARG A 64 -18.74 -1.89 -3.46
CA ARG A 64 -20.01 -1.16 -3.39
C ARG A 64 -19.92 0.17 -2.67
N ALA A 65 -18.77 0.49 -2.07
CA ALA A 65 -18.52 1.74 -1.37
C ALA A 65 -18.12 2.87 -2.33
N ALA A 66 -18.41 4.12 -1.96
CA ALA A 66 -17.71 5.25 -2.54
C ALA A 66 -16.24 5.26 -2.04
N ARG A 67 -15.32 5.67 -2.90
CA ARG A 67 -13.88 5.46 -2.66
C ARG A 67 -13.08 6.70 -2.97
N ILE A 68 -11.95 6.86 -2.24
CA ILE A 68 -10.95 7.88 -2.51
C ILE A 68 -9.55 7.28 -2.35
N ALA A 69 -8.65 7.54 -3.29
CA ALA A 69 -7.24 7.22 -3.15
C ALA A 69 -6.53 8.23 -2.23
N LEU A 70 -5.69 7.73 -1.35
CA LEU A 70 -4.97 8.49 -0.32
C LEU A 70 -3.44 8.36 -0.51
N PRO A 71 -2.86 8.94 -1.57
CA PRO A 71 -1.43 8.85 -1.82
C PRO A 71 -0.64 9.66 -0.79
N THR A 72 0.47 9.09 -0.30
CA THR A 72 1.37 9.73 0.68
C THR A 72 2.64 10.27 0.04
N ASP A 73 2.70 10.32 -1.28
CA ASP A 73 3.87 10.79 -2.04
C ASP A 73 3.97 12.32 -2.15
N GLY A 74 3.10 13.04 -1.45
CA GLY A 74 2.98 14.50 -1.48
C GLY A 74 2.17 15.02 -2.66
N SER A 75 1.50 14.16 -3.43
CA SER A 75 0.56 14.57 -4.48
C SER A 75 -0.74 15.17 -3.91
N ARG A 76 -1.03 14.92 -2.62
CA ARG A 76 -2.09 15.59 -1.85
C ARG A 76 -1.49 16.40 -0.70
N PRO A 77 -1.03 17.63 -0.92
CA PRO A 77 -0.38 18.44 0.11
C PRO A 77 -1.33 18.92 1.22
N ASP A 78 -2.64 18.87 0.99
CA ASP A 78 -3.70 19.19 1.93
C ASP A 78 -4.07 18.04 2.88
N MET A 79 -3.61 16.82 2.56
CA MET A 79 -3.90 15.62 3.35
C MET A 79 -3.00 15.56 4.58
N PRO A 80 -3.56 15.54 5.81
CA PRO A 80 -2.79 15.29 7.01
C PRO A 80 -2.14 13.91 6.98
N ALA A 81 -1.08 13.70 7.76
CA ALA A 81 -0.50 12.37 7.94
C ALA A 81 -1.51 11.41 8.57
N PHE A 82 -1.44 10.13 8.25
CA PHE A 82 -2.34 9.11 8.82
C PHE A 82 -2.18 8.95 10.35
N SER A 83 -1.12 9.47 10.92
CA SER A 83 -0.88 9.56 12.37
C SER A 83 -1.32 10.88 12.99
N ASP A 84 -1.87 11.82 12.22
CA ASP A 84 -2.40 13.09 12.69
C ASP A 84 -3.92 12.98 12.92
N ARG A 85 -4.38 13.34 14.12
CA ARG A 85 -5.82 13.35 14.46
C ARG A 85 -6.68 14.23 13.54
N ALA A 86 -6.10 15.21 12.88
CA ALA A 86 -6.78 16.02 11.88
C ALA A 86 -7.24 15.21 10.65
N PHE A 87 -6.65 14.02 10.43
CA PHE A 87 -6.98 13.16 9.30
C PHE A 87 -8.45 12.74 9.27
N ASP A 88 -9.04 12.42 10.43
CA ASP A 88 -10.45 11.99 10.50
C ASP A 88 -11.40 13.06 9.97
N GLY A 89 -11.21 14.31 10.42
CA GLY A 89 -12.01 15.46 9.95
C GLY A 89 -11.77 15.76 8.47
N TRP A 90 -10.51 15.68 8.04
CA TRP A 90 -10.16 15.87 6.64
C TRP A 90 -10.79 14.80 5.76
N MET A 91 -10.72 13.51 6.15
CA MET A 91 -11.30 12.39 5.40
C MET A 91 -12.82 12.53 5.26
N GLN A 92 -13.52 12.96 6.32
CA GLN A 92 -14.96 13.23 6.26
C GLN A 92 -15.29 14.37 5.30
N ALA A 93 -14.46 15.41 5.24
CA ALA A 93 -14.63 16.54 4.32
C ALA A 93 -14.43 16.15 2.83
N GLN A 94 -13.73 15.03 2.55
CA GLN A 94 -13.58 14.51 1.18
C GLN A 94 -14.83 13.77 0.69
N ARG A 95 -15.78 13.45 1.58
CA ARG A 95 -17.01 12.77 1.19
C ARG A 95 -17.83 13.65 0.25
N PRO A 96 -18.20 13.18 -0.97
CA PRO A 96 -19.03 13.96 -1.88
C PRO A 96 -20.36 14.34 -1.22
N ALA A 97 -20.77 15.62 -1.33
CA ALA A 97 -21.99 16.13 -0.69
C ALA A 97 -23.27 15.47 -1.19
N ASN A 98 -23.27 14.96 -2.43
CA ASN A 98 -24.39 14.26 -3.05
C ASN A 98 -24.40 12.74 -2.77
N LEU A 99 -23.41 12.23 -2.00
CA LEU A 99 -23.35 10.82 -1.67
C LEU A 99 -24.43 10.49 -0.62
N PRO A 100 -25.29 9.47 -0.85
CA PRO A 100 -26.24 9.00 0.15
C PRO A 100 -25.55 8.70 1.48
N GLN A 101 -26.17 9.09 2.59
CA GLN A 101 -25.52 8.96 3.92
C GLN A 101 -25.30 7.51 4.34
N ASP A 102 -26.12 6.61 3.88
CA ASP A 102 -26.06 5.17 4.10
C ASP A 102 -25.02 4.46 3.21
N LEU A 103 -24.53 5.12 2.15
CA LEU A 103 -23.49 4.55 1.31
C LEU A 103 -22.14 4.75 1.99
N PRO A 104 -21.39 3.68 2.27
CA PRO A 104 -20.06 3.77 2.87
C PRO A 104 -19.09 4.55 1.99
N PHE A 105 -18.17 5.28 2.64
CA PHE A 105 -17.10 6.02 2.01
C PHE A 105 -15.76 5.53 2.58
N LEU A 106 -14.92 4.96 1.72
CA LEU A 106 -13.66 4.33 2.07
C LEU A 106 -12.47 5.08 1.46
N GLY A 107 -11.39 5.19 2.22
CA GLY A 107 -10.11 5.67 1.73
C GLY A 107 -9.17 4.51 1.44
N PHE A 108 -8.27 4.67 0.45
CA PHE A 108 -7.29 3.64 0.10
C PHE A 108 -5.88 4.20 0.09
N GLY A 109 -5.01 3.69 0.99
CA GLY A 109 -3.56 3.81 0.89
C GLY A 109 -3.02 2.76 -0.08
N LEU A 110 -2.13 3.17 -0.98
CA LEU A 110 -1.83 2.41 -2.19
C LEU A 110 -0.74 1.35 -1.99
N TYR A 111 -0.90 0.19 -2.63
CA TYR A 111 0.15 -0.81 -2.76
C TYR A 111 1.32 -0.27 -3.60
N GLY A 112 2.55 -0.62 -3.21
CA GLY A 112 3.76 -0.23 -3.93
C GLY A 112 4.09 1.27 -3.84
N GLU A 113 3.37 2.03 -3.03
CA GLU A 113 3.60 3.44 -2.84
C GLU A 113 4.86 3.69 -1.99
N LYS A 114 5.68 4.68 -2.39
CA LYS A 114 6.80 5.13 -1.58
C LYS A 114 6.32 6.15 -0.56
N ARG A 115 6.45 5.81 0.72
CA ARG A 115 5.99 6.63 1.85
C ARG A 115 7.16 7.33 2.54
N SER A 116 7.09 8.64 2.67
CA SER A 116 8.11 9.46 3.35
C SER A 116 7.96 9.50 4.86
N VAL A 117 6.87 8.97 5.41
CA VAL A 117 6.55 9.03 6.86
C VAL A 117 7.34 8.05 7.72
N TYR A 118 7.98 7.04 7.11
CA TYR A 118 8.71 6.00 7.84
C TYR A 118 10.13 6.45 8.20
N THR A 119 10.23 7.44 9.10
CA THR A 119 11.51 7.98 9.59
C THR A 119 11.98 7.32 10.89
N ALA A 120 11.13 6.58 11.60
CA ALA A 120 11.45 5.92 12.85
C ALA A 120 12.50 4.80 12.68
N ALA A 121 13.19 4.46 13.78
CA ALA A 121 14.29 3.49 13.77
C ALA A 121 13.87 2.08 13.33
N GLN A 122 12.63 1.66 13.59
CA GLN A 122 12.10 0.36 13.18
C GLN A 122 12.05 0.15 11.65
N PHE A 123 12.09 1.24 10.87
CA PHE A 123 12.14 1.19 9.40
C PHE A 123 13.56 1.25 8.85
N ALA A 124 14.57 1.42 9.73
CA ALA A 124 15.96 1.30 9.36
C ALA A 124 16.32 -0.18 9.19
N ASP A 125 17.30 -0.45 8.34
CA ASP A 125 17.89 -1.75 8.18
C ASP A 125 19.35 -1.69 8.65
N ALA A 126 19.74 -2.61 9.54
CA ALA A 126 21.12 -2.66 10.03
C ALA A 126 22.13 -3.04 8.93
N ALA A 127 21.66 -3.75 7.90
CA ALA A 127 22.47 -4.18 6.78
C ALA A 127 22.52 -3.18 5.61
N SER A 128 21.66 -2.16 5.58
CA SER A 128 21.55 -1.18 4.49
C SER A 128 21.34 0.24 5.01
N GLU A 129 21.90 1.23 4.34
CA GLU A 129 21.58 2.65 4.58
C GLU A 129 20.20 3.03 4.04
N GLU A 130 19.64 2.22 3.13
CA GLU A 130 18.31 2.43 2.59
C GLU A 130 17.24 2.02 3.61
N ARG A 131 16.31 2.93 3.88
CA ARG A 131 15.14 2.63 4.72
C ARG A 131 14.07 1.91 3.91
N ARG A 132 13.32 1.04 4.59
CA ARG A 132 12.11 0.46 4.01
C ARG A 132 11.02 1.54 3.97
N THR A 133 10.58 1.87 2.75
CA THR A 133 9.62 2.95 2.50
C THR A 133 8.53 2.56 1.51
N ARG A 134 8.65 1.41 0.86
CA ARG A 134 7.72 0.94 -0.16
C ARG A 134 6.62 0.09 0.46
N HIS A 135 5.37 0.55 0.40
CA HIS A 135 4.22 -0.10 1.03
C HIS A 135 3.92 -1.47 0.40
N LEU A 136 3.83 -2.51 1.23
CA LEU A 136 3.66 -3.91 0.80
C LEU A 136 2.21 -4.41 0.90
N GLY A 137 1.29 -3.57 1.37
CA GLY A 137 -0.13 -3.85 1.51
C GLY A 137 -1.00 -2.80 0.85
N ILE A 138 -2.30 -2.91 1.10
CA ILE A 138 -3.30 -1.87 0.85
C ILE A 138 -3.88 -1.47 2.20
N ASP A 139 -3.94 -0.17 2.47
CA ASP A 139 -4.65 0.34 3.64
C ASP A 139 -6.07 0.70 3.26
N ILE A 140 -7.05 0.27 4.06
CA ILE A 140 -8.46 0.53 3.84
C ILE A 140 -8.99 1.32 5.03
N PHE A 141 -9.15 2.63 4.85
CA PHE A 141 -9.66 3.54 5.88
C PHE A 141 -11.17 3.42 6.00
N ALA A 142 -11.61 3.03 7.17
CA ALA A 142 -13.01 2.86 7.55
C ALA A 142 -13.17 3.18 9.05
N PRO A 143 -14.41 3.40 9.55
CA PRO A 143 -14.62 3.67 10.97
C PRO A 143 -14.05 2.57 11.89
N ALA A 144 -13.51 2.95 13.05
CA ALA A 144 -13.14 2.00 14.11
C ALA A 144 -14.33 1.10 14.45
N GLY A 145 -14.06 -0.17 14.80
CA GLY A 145 -15.08 -1.17 15.05
C GLY A 145 -15.69 -1.81 13.79
N THR A 146 -15.29 -1.40 12.58
CA THR A 146 -15.70 -2.09 11.34
C THR A 146 -15.29 -3.55 11.40
N ALA A 147 -16.24 -4.47 11.17
CA ALA A 147 -15.99 -5.90 11.22
C ALA A 147 -15.17 -6.37 10.02
N ILE A 148 -14.20 -7.24 10.31
CA ILE A 148 -13.29 -7.85 9.35
C ILE A 148 -13.59 -9.35 9.27
N HIS A 149 -13.76 -9.86 8.07
CA HIS A 149 -14.07 -11.25 7.79
C HIS A 149 -12.96 -11.93 7.00
N ALA A 150 -12.78 -13.22 7.22
CA ALA A 150 -11.82 -14.02 6.46
C ALA A 150 -12.24 -14.14 4.99
N PRO A 151 -11.37 -13.80 4.01
CA PRO A 151 -11.71 -13.95 2.60
C PRO A 151 -11.72 -15.40 2.12
N LEU A 152 -11.00 -16.28 2.80
CA LEU A 152 -10.75 -17.68 2.46
C LEU A 152 -10.71 -18.55 3.72
N ASP A 153 -10.91 -19.85 3.53
CA ASP A 153 -10.59 -20.85 4.54
C ASP A 153 -9.11 -20.80 4.91
N GLY A 154 -8.78 -20.98 6.17
CA GLY A 154 -7.41 -20.93 6.64
C GLY A 154 -7.25 -21.39 8.08
N VAL A 155 -6.07 -21.14 8.62
CA VAL A 155 -5.72 -21.40 10.02
C VAL A 155 -5.05 -20.15 10.58
N VAL A 156 -5.38 -19.78 11.81
CA VAL A 156 -4.70 -18.68 12.51
C VAL A 156 -3.23 -19.06 12.72
N GLU A 157 -2.34 -18.37 12.04
CA GLU A 157 -0.90 -18.54 12.19
C GLU A 157 -0.39 -17.81 13.42
N SER A 158 -0.79 -16.54 13.59
CA SER A 158 -0.42 -15.74 14.76
C SER A 158 -1.45 -14.68 15.10
N VAL A 159 -1.51 -14.37 16.40
CA VAL A 159 -2.23 -13.23 16.98
C VAL A 159 -1.22 -12.50 17.86
N THR A 160 -0.91 -11.25 17.56
CA THR A 160 0.12 -10.47 18.27
C THR A 160 -0.36 -9.05 18.55
N TYR A 161 0.30 -8.41 19.52
CA TYR A 161 0.15 -6.97 19.77
C TYR A 161 1.51 -6.30 19.64
N ASN A 162 1.69 -5.57 18.53
CA ASN A 162 2.88 -4.80 18.19
C ASN A 162 2.71 -3.41 18.73
N ALA A 163 3.15 -3.16 19.96
CA ALA A 163 2.79 -1.98 20.76
C ALA A 163 3.61 -0.73 20.47
N ASP A 164 4.66 -0.83 19.65
CA ASP A 164 5.51 0.32 19.35
C ASP A 164 4.73 1.38 18.58
N PRO A 165 5.00 2.67 18.86
CA PRO A 165 4.38 3.76 18.13
C PRO A 165 4.62 3.61 16.61
N LEU A 166 3.55 3.78 15.84
CA LEU A 166 3.56 3.65 14.37
C LEU A 166 3.80 2.22 13.86
N ASP A 167 3.70 1.20 14.74
CA ASP A 167 3.62 -0.20 14.34
C ASP A 167 2.15 -0.62 14.14
N TYR A 168 1.89 -1.88 13.91
CA TYR A 168 0.58 -2.44 13.55
C TYR A 168 -0.45 -2.45 14.69
N GLY A 169 -0.06 -2.27 15.96
CA GLY A 169 -0.98 -2.58 17.05
C GLY A 169 -1.38 -4.07 17.07
N HIS A 170 -2.65 -4.36 17.24
CA HIS A 170 -3.15 -5.74 17.16
C HIS A 170 -3.08 -6.25 15.70
N THR A 171 -2.47 -7.43 15.53
CA THR A 171 -2.14 -8.01 14.25
C THR A 171 -2.55 -9.47 14.18
N LEU A 172 -3.17 -9.85 13.07
CA LEU A 172 -3.55 -11.23 12.75
C LEU A 172 -2.83 -11.67 11.48
N ILE A 173 -2.25 -12.87 11.51
CA ILE A 173 -1.80 -13.56 10.30
C ILE A 173 -2.59 -14.85 10.16
N LEU A 174 -3.20 -15.06 8.99
CA LEU A 174 -3.84 -16.32 8.62
C LEU A 174 -2.96 -17.04 7.61
N ARG A 175 -2.84 -18.37 7.77
CA ARG A 175 -2.21 -19.25 6.80
C ARG A 175 -3.29 -19.92 5.97
N HIS A 176 -3.13 -19.86 4.67
CA HIS A 176 -3.98 -20.45 3.64
C HIS A 176 -3.20 -21.48 2.81
N ALA A 177 -3.89 -22.16 1.92
CA ALA A 177 -3.25 -23.00 0.90
C ALA A 177 -3.90 -22.77 -0.46
N THR A 178 -3.09 -22.79 -1.53
CA THR A 178 -3.61 -22.82 -2.92
C THR A 178 -4.36 -24.11 -3.19
N ALA A 179 -5.08 -24.22 -4.31
CA ALA A 179 -5.74 -25.45 -4.73
C ALA A 179 -4.76 -26.64 -4.86
N GLN A 180 -3.47 -26.35 -5.09
CA GLN A 180 -2.40 -27.36 -5.18
C GLN A 180 -1.70 -27.60 -3.82
N GLY A 181 -2.20 -27.01 -2.72
CA GLY A 181 -1.68 -27.20 -1.38
C GLY A 181 -0.46 -26.33 -1.03
N ARG A 182 -0.09 -25.33 -1.86
CA ARG A 182 1.01 -24.40 -1.55
C ARG A 182 0.57 -23.41 -0.47
N PRO A 183 1.33 -23.26 0.62
CA PRO A 183 0.99 -22.31 1.67
C PRO A 183 1.24 -20.87 1.23
N PHE A 184 0.39 -19.96 1.71
CA PHE A 184 0.56 -18.52 1.67
C PHE A 184 -0.17 -17.89 2.86
N PHE A 185 0.01 -16.58 3.07
CA PHE A 185 -0.52 -15.92 4.24
C PHE A 185 -1.25 -14.63 3.86
N THR A 186 -2.17 -14.23 4.74
CA THR A 186 -2.76 -12.89 4.73
C THR A 186 -2.51 -12.24 6.09
N LEU A 187 -2.07 -10.98 6.06
CA LEU A 187 -1.82 -10.19 7.25
C LEU A 187 -2.87 -9.08 7.35
N TYR A 188 -3.37 -8.91 8.57
CA TYR A 188 -4.33 -7.89 8.96
C TYR A 188 -3.73 -7.09 10.11
N GLY A 189 -3.39 -5.83 9.86
CA GLY A 189 -2.85 -4.89 10.85
C GLY A 189 -3.87 -3.86 11.31
N HIS A 190 -3.54 -3.14 12.37
CA HIS A 190 -4.31 -2.04 12.96
C HIS A 190 -5.68 -2.47 13.49
N LEU A 191 -5.74 -3.69 14.05
CA LEU A 191 -6.96 -4.28 14.58
C LEU A 191 -7.26 -3.82 16.00
N GLY A 192 -8.48 -4.06 16.45
CA GLY A 192 -8.95 -3.73 17.79
C GLY A 192 -8.60 -4.77 18.85
N GLY A 193 -8.59 -4.36 20.11
CA GLY A 193 -8.23 -5.18 21.26
C GLY A 193 -9.15 -6.38 21.50
N SER A 194 -10.25 -6.52 20.77
CA SER A 194 -11.11 -7.72 20.80
C SER A 194 -10.51 -8.94 20.10
N LEU A 195 -9.43 -8.74 19.30
CA LEU A 195 -8.82 -9.79 18.48
C LEU A 195 -8.48 -11.08 19.25
N PRO A 196 -7.83 -11.06 20.44
CA PRO A 196 -7.50 -12.30 21.15
C PRO A 196 -8.71 -13.11 21.62
N GLY A 197 -9.88 -12.48 21.71
CA GLY A 197 -11.15 -13.16 22.01
C GLY A 197 -11.83 -13.80 20.81
N LEU A 198 -11.44 -13.42 19.59
CA LEU A 198 -12.01 -13.90 18.32
C LEU A 198 -11.14 -14.98 17.67
N CYS A 199 -9.82 -14.83 17.75
CA CYS A 199 -8.86 -15.70 17.09
C CYS A 199 -7.78 -16.17 18.05
N THR A 200 -7.43 -17.47 17.95
CA THR A 200 -6.29 -18.07 18.67
C THR A 200 -5.40 -18.85 17.71
N PRO A 201 -4.07 -18.83 17.90
CA PRO A 201 -3.16 -19.58 17.03
C PRO A 201 -3.54 -21.06 16.91
N GLY A 202 -3.52 -21.59 15.69
CA GLY A 202 -3.94 -22.95 15.37
C GLY A 202 -5.45 -23.13 15.13
N GLN A 203 -6.28 -22.12 15.37
CA GLN A 203 -7.72 -22.18 15.11
C GLN A 203 -7.99 -22.24 13.61
N ALA A 204 -8.87 -23.19 13.20
CA ALA A 204 -9.38 -23.23 11.83
C ALA A 204 -10.40 -22.11 11.60
N ILE A 205 -10.30 -21.42 10.47
CA ILE A 205 -11.15 -20.30 10.05
C ILE A 205 -11.81 -20.66 8.73
N LYS A 206 -13.09 -20.33 8.59
CA LYS A 206 -13.84 -20.45 7.34
C LYS A 206 -13.97 -19.09 6.64
N ALA A 207 -14.06 -19.11 5.31
CA ALA A 207 -14.43 -17.92 4.54
C ALA A 207 -15.74 -17.34 5.06
N GLY A 208 -15.73 -16.03 5.38
CA GLY A 208 -16.87 -15.31 5.97
C GLY A 208 -16.90 -15.29 7.51
N ASP A 209 -16.03 -16.03 8.21
CA ASP A 209 -15.94 -15.92 9.66
C ASP A 209 -15.49 -14.50 10.07
N LEU A 210 -16.09 -13.97 11.13
CA LEU A 210 -15.63 -12.74 11.78
C LEU A 210 -14.30 -13.02 12.47
N ILE A 211 -13.25 -12.34 12.03
CA ILE A 211 -11.88 -12.55 12.54
C ILE A 211 -11.36 -11.38 13.38
N ALA A 212 -11.86 -10.17 13.17
CA ALA A 212 -11.43 -8.99 13.90
C ALA A 212 -12.41 -7.82 13.73
N HIS A 213 -12.12 -6.72 14.44
CA HIS A 213 -12.67 -5.39 14.19
C HIS A 213 -11.51 -4.42 13.97
N LEU A 214 -11.74 -3.33 13.23
CA LEU A 214 -10.75 -2.24 13.12
C LEU A 214 -10.52 -1.58 14.47
N GLY A 215 -9.25 -1.36 14.80
CA GLY A 215 -8.83 -0.68 16.01
C GLY A 215 -9.00 0.83 15.94
N ASP A 216 -9.23 1.45 17.10
CA ASP A 216 -9.16 2.88 17.25
C ASP A 216 -7.72 3.33 17.55
N TRP A 217 -7.45 4.62 17.47
CA TRP A 217 -6.17 5.29 17.63
C TRP A 217 -5.31 4.81 18.81
N HIS A 218 -5.92 4.43 19.93
CA HIS A 218 -5.24 4.04 21.16
C HIS A 218 -4.75 2.59 21.16
N GLU A 219 -5.17 1.77 20.21
CA GLU A 219 -4.90 0.33 20.19
C GLU A 219 -4.28 -0.15 18.85
N ASN A 220 -4.23 0.72 17.84
CA ASN A 220 -3.83 0.37 16.48
C ASN A 220 -2.45 0.93 16.06
N GLY A 221 -1.61 1.31 17.03
CA GLY A 221 -0.30 1.93 16.78
C GLY A 221 -0.33 3.46 16.67
N GLY A 222 -1.48 4.11 16.90
CA GLY A 222 -1.63 5.57 16.84
C GLY A 222 -1.93 6.11 15.44
N TRP A 223 -2.58 5.32 14.62
CA TRP A 223 -3.00 5.68 13.26
C TRP A 223 -4.50 6.01 13.19
N ALA A 224 -4.89 6.77 12.18
CA ALA A 224 -6.29 6.86 11.78
C ALA A 224 -6.85 5.45 11.52
N PRO A 225 -8.07 5.12 11.96
CA PRO A 225 -8.63 3.78 11.82
C PRO A 225 -8.60 3.27 10.38
N HIS A 226 -7.87 2.19 10.14
CA HIS A 226 -7.78 1.53 8.84
C HIS A 226 -7.36 0.07 9.01
N LEU A 227 -7.61 -0.72 7.99
CA LEU A 227 -7.06 -2.06 7.85
C LEU A 227 -5.81 -1.99 6.97
N HIS A 228 -4.65 -2.40 7.49
CA HIS A 228 -3.53 -2.79 6.64
C HIS A 228 -3.76 -4.22 6.19
N LEU A 229 -4.01 -4.43 4.92
CA LEU A 229 -4.24 -5.74 4.29
C LEU A 229 -3.05 -6.11 3.42
N GLN A 230 -2.46 -7.28 3.66
CA GLN A 230 -1.31 -7.74 2.88
C GLN A 230 -1.42 -9.23 2.54
N VAL A 231 -1.02 -9.61 1.33
CA VAL A 231 -0.78 -10.99 0.93
C VAL A 231 0.72 -11.27 1.10
N VAL A 232 1.08 -12.41 1.67
CA VAL A 232 2.48 -12.79 1.91
C VAL A 232 2.70 -14.21 1.40
N THR A 233 3.64 -14.40 0.49
CA THR A 233 3.96 -15.71 -0.09
C THR A 233 4.91 -16.52 0.79
N SER A 234 5.68 -15.85 1.66
CA SER A 234 6.57 -16.45 2.64
C SER A 234 6.80 -15.49 3.80
N LEU A 235 6.65 -15.96 5.03
CA LEU A 235 6.98 -15.18 6.23
C LEU A 235 8.50 -15.06 6.46
N LEU A 236 9.32 -15.59 5.56
CA LEU A 236 10.78 -15.65 5.74
C LEU A 236 11.12 -16.37 7.04
N THR A 237 11.88 -15.72 7.95
CA THR A 237 12.12 -16.22 9.33
C THR A 237 11.27 -15.47 10.36
N GLN A 238 10.33 -14.62 9.93
CA GLN A 238 9.51 -13.80 10.84
C GLN A 238 8.41 -14.63 11.51
N ALA A 239 8.13 -14.31 12.76
CA ALA A 239 7.04 -14.91 13.53
C ALA A 239 6.25 -13.83 14.29
N GLY A 240 4.93 -13.86 14.17
CA GLY A 240 4.03 -12.95 14.90
C GLY A 240 3.93 -11.53 14.34
N ASN A 241 4.84 -11.13 13.49
CA ASN A 241 4.86 -9.86 12.77
C ASN A 241 5.43 -10.06 11.36
N PHE A 242 5.23 -9.13 10.45
CA PHE A 242 5.84 -9.13 9.14
C PHE A 242 6.04 -7.70 8.63
N PHE A 243 6.93 -7.52 7.68
CA PHE A 243 7.25 -6.21 7.11
C PHE A 243 6.07 -5.62 6.34
N GLY A 244 5.60 -4.43 6.74
CA GLY A 244 4.57 -3.66 6.02
C GLY A 244 5.14 -2.77 4.92
N VAL A 245 6.45 -2.59 4.93
CA VAL A 245 7.18 -1.78 3.95
C VAL A 245 8.48 -2.48 3.55
N GLY A 246 8.82 -2.38 2.27
CA GLY A 246 10.05 -2.91 1.68
C GLY A 246 11.00 -1.81 1.21
N HIS A 247 12.22 -2.20 0.80
CA HIS A 247 13.19 -1.31 0.17
C HIS A 247 12.77 -0.98 -1.27
N ASP A 248 12.92 0.27 -1.66
CA ASP A 248 12.58 0.74 -3.01
C ASP A 248 13.49 0.09 -4.07
N SER A 249 14.80 -0.03 -3.76
CA SER A 249 15.78 -0.66 -4.65
C SER A 249 15.58 -2.17 -4.85
N LEU A 250 14.89 -2.84 -3.92
CA LEU A 250 14.63 -4.29 -3.93
C LEU A 250 13.16 -4.61 -4.22
N TRP A 251 12.44 -3.68 -4.85
CA TRP A 251 11.01 -3.79 -5.08
C TRP A 251 10.59 -5.09 -5.75
N ASP A 252 11.32 -5.53 -6.78
CA ASP A 252 10.97 -6.76 -7.52
C ASP A 252 11.04 -8.02 -6.64
N THR A 253 11.92 -8.02 -5.63
CA THR A 253 11.97 -9.11 -4.63
C THR A 253 10.81 -9.01 -3.66
N TRP A 254 10.51 -7.81 -3.16
CA TRP A 254 9.40 -7.59 -2.26
C TRP A 254 8.04 -7.85 -2.90
N ALA A 255 7.88 -7.55 -4.19
CA ALA A 255 6.65 -7.83 -4.92
C ALA A 255 6.37 -9.35 -5.09
N ASP A 256 7.40 -10.18 -5.16
CA ASP A 256 7.25 -11.64 -5.13
C ASP A 256 6.90 -12.14 -3.71
N ILE A 257 7.46 -11.52 -2.66
CA ILE A 257 7.20 -11.87 -1.26
C ILE A 257 5.81 -11.39 -0.83
N SER A 258 5.46 -10.17 -1.21
CA SER A 258 4.17 -9.54 -0.90
C SER A 258 3.54 -9.00 -2.18
N PRO A 259 2.82 -9.82 -2.93
CA PRO A 259 2.09 -9.37 -4.12
C PRO A 259 0.93 -8.45 -3.76
N ASP A 260 0.42 -7.74 -4.77
CA ASP A 260 -0.65 -6.76 -4.61
C ASP A 260 -1.88 -7.36 -3.90
N ALA A 261 -2.22 -6.82 -2.74
CA ALA A 261 -3.37 -7.25 -1.95
C ALA A 261 -4.72 -6.99 -2.66
N ASN A 262 -4.75 -6.25 -3.77
CA ASN A 262 -5.93 -6.13 -4.62
C ASN A 262 -6.39 -7.47 -5.21
N LEU A 263 -5.54 -8.49 -5.22
CA LEU A 263 -5.93 -9.88 -5.51
C LEU A 263 -7.08 -10.37 -4.61
N LEU A 264 -7.15 -9.88 -3.37
CA LEU A 264 -8.22 -10.20 -2.40
C LEU A 264 -9.43 -9.26 -2.51
N LEU A 265 -9.24 -8.02 -2.93
CA LEU A 265 -10.30 -7.00 -2.99
C LEU A 265 -10.99 -6.97 -4.35
N ARG A 266 -10.24 -7.27 -5.42
CA ARG A 266 -10.69 -7.23 -6.83
C ARG A 266 -11.38 -5.91 -7.19
N LEU A 267 -10.77 -4.82 -6.75
CA LEU A 267 -11.21 -3.49 -7.11
C LEU A 267 -10.68 -3.12 -8.49
N GLU A 268 -11.52 -2.42 -9.23
CA GLU A 268 -11.11 -1.84 -10.50
C GLU A 268 -9.98 -0.82 -10.31
N PRO A 269 -9.06 -0.66 -11.26
CA PRO A 269 -7.95 0.28 -11.18
C PRO A 269 -8.40 1.72 -10.85
N GLU A 270 -9.62 2.08 -11.24
CA GLU A 270 -10.27 3.35 -10.95
C GLU A 270 -10.40 3.65 -9.46
N SER A 271 -10.46 2.62 -8.63
CA SER A 271 -10.56 2.73 -7.17
C SER A 271 -9.33 3.37 -6.53
N PHE A 272 -8.20 3.30 -7.20
CA PHE A 272 -6.90 3.81 -6.76
C PHE A 272 -6.50 5.11 -7.46
N ARG A 273 -7.44 5.77 -8.17
CA ARG A 273 -7.18 7.03 -8.89
C ARG A 273 -7.24 8.23 -7.95
N LEU A 274 -6.34 9.18 -8.19
CA LEU A 274 -6.35 10.49 -7.51
C LEU A 274 -7.57 11.34 -7.91
N ASP A 275 -8.03 11.15 -9.14
CA ASP A 275 -9.18 11.84 -9.71
C ASP A 275 -10.05 10.76 -10.39
N PRO A 276 -11.25 10.47 -9.86
CA PRO A 276 -12.13 9.43 -10.38
C PRO A 276 -12.77 9.76 -11.73
N GLU A 277 -12.71 11.02 -12.18
CA GLU A 277 -13.28 11.40 -13.49
C GLU A 277 -12.49 10.73 -14.63
N PRO A 278 -13.15 9.96 -15.52
CA PRO A 278 -12.44 9.26 -16.59
C PRO A 278 -11.80 10.23 -17.59
N PRO A 279 -10.61 9.90 -18.14
CA PRO A 279 -9.93 10.75 -19.13
C PRO A 279 -10.80 11.12 -20.33
N GLU A 280 -11.71 10.25 -20.74
CA GLU A 280 -12.62 10.43 -21.87
C GLU A 280 -13.62 11.57 -21.63
N ALA A 281 -14.12 11.72 -20.38
CA ALA A 281 -15.01 12.83 -20.02
C ALA A 281 -14.29 14.17 -20.13
N LEU A 282 -13.04 14.24 -19.68
CA LEU A 282 -12.21 15.44 -19.81
C LEU A 282 -11.89 15.75 -21.29
N LEU A 283 -11.61 14.73 -22.11
CA LEU A 283 -11.41 14.92 -23.56
C LEU A 283 -12.68 15.41 -24.25
N ALA A 284 -13.85 14.87 -23.88
CA ALA A 284 -15.12 15.34 -24.42
C ALA A 284 -15.43 16.80 -24.04
N LEU A 285 -15.14 17.18 -22.79
CA LEU A 285 -15.24 18.57 -22.34
C LEU A 285 -14.26 19.48 -23.09
N ARG A 286 -13.00 19.04 -23.24
CA ARG A 286 -11.97 19.77 -23.98
C ARG A 286 -12.40 20.08 -25.41
N GLN A 287 -13.02 19.13 -26.11
CA GLN A 287 -13.52 19.35 -27.49
C GLN A 287 -14.60 20.43 -27.59
N LYS A 288 -15.36 20.64 -26.50
CA LYS A 288 -16.42 21.67 -26.46
C LYS A 288 -15.89 23.06 -26.16
N VAL A 289 -14.82 23.17 -25.35
CA VAL A 289 -14.38 24.47 -24.81
C VAL A 289 -13.04 24.95 -25.37
N ILE A 290 -12.22 24.07 -25.95
CA ILE A 290 -10.94 24.45 -26.56
C ILE A 290 -11.01 24.28 -28.07
N GLY A 291 -10.48 25.29 -28.80
CA GLY A 291 -10.50 25.30 -30.26
C GLY A 291 -9.81 24.06 -30.89
N PRO A 292 -10.30 23.56 -32.02
CA PRO A 292 -9.85 22.32 -32.64
C PRO A 292 -8.39 22.36 -33.14
N SER A 293 -7.77 23.53 -33.21
CA SER A 293 -6.36 23.71 -33.56
C SER A 293 -5.39 23.23 -32.47
N LEU A 294 -5.86 23.09 -31.23
CA LEU A 294 -5.05 22.61 -30.12
C LEU A 294 -5.17 21.07 -29.97
N SER A 295 -4.38 20.35 -30.75
CA SER A 295 -4.32 18.89 -30.68
C SER A 295 -3.59 18.38 -29.41
N VAL A 296 -3.90 17.15 -29.01
CA VAL A 296 -3.15 16.43 -27.98
C VAL A 296 -2.12 15.54 -28.66
N SER A 297 -0.84 15.73 -28.34
CA SER A 297 0.30 15.21 -29.12
C SER A 297 0.54 13.70 -28.96
N TYR A 298 0.06 13.06 -27.89
CA TYR A 298 0.34 11.66 -27.60
C TYR A 298 -0.75 10.71 -28.11
N ARG A 299 -0.37 9.53 -28.58
CA ARG A 299 -1.35 8.48 -28.97
C ARG A 299 -2.16 8.03 -27.77
N GLU A 300 -1.48 7.67 -26.67
CA GLU A 300 -2.10 7.41 -25.38
C GLU A 300 -2.24 8.74 -24.64
N LYS A 301 -3.47 9.10 -24.33
CA LYS A 301 -3.75 10.38 -23.66
C LYS A 301 -3.47 10.25 -22.17
N LEU A 302 -2.59 11.10 -21.66
CA LEU A 302 -2.29 11.18 -20.24
C LEU A 302 -3.19 12.23 -19.59
N LYS A 303 -3.92 11.85 -18.55
CA LYS A 303 -4.62 12.78 -17.67
C LYS A 303 -3.69 13.13 -16.52
N ILE A 304 -2.92 14.20 -16.66
CA ILE A 304 -2.06 14.71 -15.60
C ILE A 304 -2.92 15.47 -14.60
N VAL A 305 -2.86 15.07 -13.33
CA VAL A 305 -3.64 15.68 -12.24
C VAL A 305 -2.78 16.55 -11.34
N ARG A 306 -1.45 16.33 -11.30
CA ARG A 306 -0.52 17.11 -10.48
C ARG A 306 0.85 17.22 -11.12
N GLY A 307 1.58 18.28 -10.72
CA GLY A 307 3.00 18.47 -11.00
C GLY A 307 3.72 18.90 -9.71
N ARG A 308 4.94 18.38 -9.48
CA ARG A 308 5.78 18.77 -8.35
C ARG A 308 7.26 18.67 -8.72
N GLY A 309 7.99 19.79 -8.64
CA GLY A 309 9.38 19.82 -9.08
C GLY A 309 9.54 19.37 -10.52
N ALA A 310 10.31 18.33 -10.78
CA ALA A 310 10.49 17.75 -12.10
C ALA A 310 9.52 16.59 -12.42
N TRP A 311 8.50 16.37 -11.59
CA TRP A 311 7.61 15.23 -11.74
C TRP A 311 6.18 15.64 -12.11
N LEU A 312 5.61 14.92 -13.05
CA LEU A 312 4.18 14.92 -13.37
C LEU A 312 3.55 13.63 -12.83
N ILE A 313 2.31 13.73 -12.36
CA ILE A 313 1.57 12.60 -11.80
C ILE A 313 0.24 12.51 -12.54
N ASP A 314 -0.08 11.33 -13.08
CA ASP A 314 -1.35 11.10 -13.75
C ASP A 314 -2.46 10.69 -12.75
N HIS A 315 -3.67 10.58 -13.26
CA HIS A 315 -4.86 10.21 -12.49
C HIS A 315 -4.80 8.80 -11.86
N THR A 316 -3.85 7.96 -12.28
CA THR A 316 -3.61 6.63 -11.69
C THR A 316 -2.54 6.66 -10.59
N GLY A 317 -1.90 7.83 -10.36
CA GLY A 317 -0.78 7.98 -9.44
C GLY A 317 0.59 7.68 -10.06
N ARG A 318 0.66 7.30 -11.33
CA ARG A 318 1.93 7.04 -12.02
C ARG A 318 2.71 8.32 -12.22
N ARG A 319 4.02 8.26 -11.95
CA ARG A 319 4.93 9.40 -12.07
C ARG A 319 5.67 9.38 -13.39
N TYR A 320 5.86 10.57 -13.94
CA TYR A 320 6.63 10.82 -15.16
C TYR A 320 7.66 11.89 -14.85
N LEU A 321 8.93 11.63 -15.15
CA LEU A 321 9.95 12.66 -15.12
C LEU A 321 9.72 13.59 -16.30
N ASP A 322 9.41 14.86 -16.02
CA ASP A 322 9.27 15.88 -17.05
C ASP A 322 10.65 16.35 -17.50
N THR A 323 11.09 15.83 -18.65
CA THR A 323 12.36 16.19 -19.29
C THR A 323 12.19 17.23 -20.38
N VAL A 324 10.94 17.68 -20.64
CA VAL A 324 10.62 18.70 -21.63
C VAL A 324 10.29 20.00 -20.90
N ASN A 325 11.27 20.83 -20.65
CA ASN A 325 11.10 22.08 -19.93
C ASN A 325 10.95 23.27 -20.88
N ASN A 326 9.80 23.41 -21.50
CA ASN A 326 9.52 24.56 -22.37
C ASN A 326 8.98 25.78 -21.63
N ILE A 327 8.46 25.64 -20.40
CA ILE A 327 7.67 26.67 -19.72
C ILE A 327 8.10 26.88 -18.26
N THR A 328 8.43 25.85 -17.50
CA THR A 328 8.67 25.94 -16.05
C THR A 328 10.13 25.72 -15.68
N HIS A 329 10.96 26.77 -15.79
CA HIS A 329 12.39 26.70 -15.44
C HIS A 329 12.67 26.41 -13.94
N VAL A 330 11.69 26.66 -13.06
CA VAL A 330 11.78 26.41 -11.60
C VAL A 330 11.07 25.12 -11.16
N GLY A 331 10.56 24.33 -12.11
CA GLY A 331 9.77 23.15 -11.84
C GLY A 331 8.30 23.42 -11.53
N HIS A 332 7.51 22.33 -11.49
CA HIS A 332 6.07 22.38 -11.25
C HIS A 332 5.78 22.75 -9.79
N CYS A 333 4.76 23.59 -9.57
CA CYS A 333 4.26 24.01 -8.26
C CYS A 333 5.37 24.54 -7.33
N HIS A 334 6.28 25.37 -7.85
CA HIS A 334 7.32 26.00 -7.03
C HIS A 334 6.70 26.85 -5.91
N PRO A 335 7.04 26.65 -4.62
CA PRO A 335 6.32 27.25 -3.50
C PRO A 335 6.23 28.78 -3.55
N HIS A 336 7.29 29.46 -3.98
CA HIS A 336 7.30 30.92 -4.09
C HIS A 336 6.32 31.40 -5.18
N VAL A 337 6.26 30.72 -6.33
CA VAL A 337 5.34 31.07 -7.43
C VAL A 337 3.90 30.83 -6.99
N VAL A 338 3.60 29.68 -6.37
CA VAL A 338 2.26 29.37 -5.86
C VAL A 338 1.82 30.43 -4.83
N ALA A 339 2.68 30.79 -3.88
CA ALA A 339 2.39 31.80 -2.90
C ALA A 339 2.21 33.21 -3.51
N ALA A 340 2.92 33.52 -4.59
CA ALA A 340 2.75 34.79 -5.29
C ALA A 340 1.40 34.87 -6.02
N ILE A 341 0.98 33.79 -6.68
CA ILE A 341 -0.32 33.70 -7.36
C ILE A 341 -1.46 33.78 -6.35
N ALA A 342 -1.36 33.07 -5.21
CA ALA A 342 -2.39 33.07 -4.18
C ALA A 342 -2.60 34.42 -3.49
N ARG A 343 -1.63 35.37 -3.59
CA ARG A 343 -1.74 36.73 -3.04
C ARG A 343 -2.41 37.71 -3.99
N GLN A 344 -2.59 37.38 -5.26
CA GLN A 344 -3.30 38.18 -6.27
C GLN A 344 -4.79 37.83 -6.31
#